data_66cb461262adcecc36e21eefa2c2af30
#
_entry.id   66cb461262adcecc36e21eefa2c2af30
#
_cell.length_a   1.000
_cell.length_b   1.000
_cell.length_c   1.000
_cell.angle_alpha   90.00
_cell.angle_beta   90.00
_cell.angle_gamma   90.00
#
_symmetry.space_group_name_H-M   'P 1'
#
loop_
_entity.id
_entity.type
_entity.pdbx_description
1 polymer ?
#
loop_
_entity_poly.entity_id
_entity_poly.type
_entity_poly.pdbx_seq_one_letter_code
_entity_poly.pdbx_strand_id
1 'polypeptide(L)'
;MKKIYLSPERRPAPHGPYFGYPTLFEHDVTTSIAQKTAAALTRCGFSVKMAPPAATVRVRVAEAISWQADYYLPIHTNASSATPREGSARGPEVLAYGQPGGISWRACQMTYEELMAIYPAATTRGVRQNTTFYEINSTPMLSVYPELAFHDNGTDAQWLVENQGEIAEALCRGVCRWFGVEYTAPAAGEDWQQRYLALRQSLQALLEEHSAQI
;
A
#
# COMPACT_ATOMS: atom_id res chain seq x y z
N MET A 1 -10.20 21.22 3.21
CA MET A 1 -9.31 20.06 3.48
C MET A 1 -9.73 18.95 2.53
N LYS A 2 -8.78 18.39 1.79
CA LYS A 2 -9.05 17.28 0.85
C LYS A 2 -9.27 15.98 1.60
N LYS A 3 -10.21 15.17 1.13
CA LYS A 3 -10.65 13.92 1.76
C LYS A 3 -10.10 12.71 1.02
N ILE A 4 -9.29 11.91 1.68
CA ILE A 4 -8.66 10.71 1.12
C ILE A 4 -9.28 9.47 1.76
N TYR A 5 -9.85 8.59 0.94
CA TYR A 5 -10.38 7.31 1.39
C TYR A 5 -9.41 6.19 1.10
N LEU A 6 -8.97 5.47 2.13
CA LEU A 6 -8.06 4.34 2.02
C LEU A 6 -8.83 3.01 2.04
N SER A 7 -8.56 2.15 1.06
CA SER A 7 -9.21 0.85 0.91
C SER A 7 -8.16 -0.28 0.77
N PRO A 8 -7.52 -0.71 1.89
CA PRO A 8 -6.59 -1.84 1.83
C PRO A 8 -7.32 -3.15 1.54
N GLU A 9 -6.67 -4.12 0.87
CA GLU A 9 -7.25 -5.46 0.71
C GLU A 9 -7.55 -6.10 2.08
N ARG A 10 -8.71 -6.71 2.20
CA ARG A 10 -9.18 -7.29 3.46
C ARG A 10 -9.78 -8.67 3.33
N ARG A 11 -9.72 -9.25 2.14
CA ARG A 11 -10.19 -10.62 1.95
C ARG A 11 -9.14 -11.60 2.47
N PRO A 12 -9.55 -12.66 3.18
CA PRO A 12 -8.63 -13.74 3.47
C PRO A 12 -8.24 -14.40 2.14
N ALA A 13 -7.00 -14.23 1.78
CA ALA A 13 -6.17 -14.98 0.85
C ALA A 13 -6.79 -15.57 -0.42
N PRO A 14 -7.18 -14.81 -1.43
CA PRO A 14 -7.47 -15.41 -2.73
C PRO A 14 -6.22 -15.95 -3.44
N HIS A 15 -5.01 -15.46 -3.11
CA HIS A 15 -3.75 -15.78 -3.79
C HIS A 15 -2.69 -16.45 -2.89
N GLY A 16 -3.08 -16.90 -1.69
CA GLY A 16 -2.17 -17.53 -0.73
C GLY A 16 -1.38 -16.54 0.13
N PRO A 17 -0.52 -17.04 1.01
CA PRO A 17 0.33 -16.21 1.84
C PRO A 17 1.49 -15.63 1.02
N TYR A 18 2.16 -14.65 1.58
CA TYR A 18 3.41 -14.11 1.05
C TYR A 18 4.47 -15.21 0.93
N PHE A 19 5.18 -15.23 -0.18
CA PHE A 19 6.24 -16.21 -0.38
C PHE A 19 7.32 -16.07 0.71
N GLY A 20 7.66 -17.18 1.35
CA GLY A 20 8.56 -17.19 2.51
C GLY A 20 7.91 -16.81 3.86
N TYR A 21 6.64 -16.41 3.88
CA TYR A 21 5.91 -15.98 5.09
C TYR A 21 4.55 -16.70 5.20
N PRO A 22 4.51 -17.97 5.59
CA PRO A 22 3.33 -18.83 5.44
C PRO A 22 2.10 -18.42 6.27
N THR A 23 2.25 -17.51 7.21
CA THR A 23 1.16 -16.98 8.04
C THR A 23 0.79 -15.53 7.73
N LEU A 24 1.45 -14.91 6.74
CA LEU A 24 1.25 -13.51 6.39
C LEU A 24 0.50 -13.40 5.06
N PHE A 25 -0.60 -12.69 5.04
CA PHE A 25 -1.47 -12.52 3.89
C PHE A 25 -1.55 -11.07 3.42
N GLU A 26 -2.05 -10.86 2.22
CA GLU A 26 -2.16 -9.53 1.62
C GLU A 26 -2.88 -8.53 2.54
N HIS A 27 -4.01 -8.93 3.14
CA HIS A 27 -4.79 -8.05 4.01
C HIS A 27 -4.02 -7.58 5.26
N ASP A 28 -3.09 -8.37 5.80
CA ASP A 28 -2.27 -8.00 6.96
C ASP A 28 -1.32 -6.85 6.61
N VAL A 29 -0.58 -7.04 5.51
CA VAL A 29 0.43 -6.07 5.06
C VAL A 29 -0.22 -4.79 4.54
N THR A 30 -1.25 -4.91 3.69
CA THR A 30 -1.92 -3.73 3.13
C THR A 30 -2.68 -2.93 4.18
N THR A 31 -3.24 -3.59 5.21
CA THR A 31 -3.84 -2.90 6.36
C THR A 31 -2.80 -2.12 7.15
N SER A 32 -1.64 -2.72 7.43
CA SER A 32 -0.55 -2.06 8.13
C SER A 32 -0.01 -0.86 7.34
N ILE A 33 0.19 -1.01 6.02
CA ILE A 33 0.59 0.09 5.13
C ILE A 33 -0.48 1.19 5.14
N ALA A 34 -1.77 0.85 5.03
CA ALA A 34 -2.86 1.84 5.06
C ALA A 34 -2.90 2.64 6.36
N GLN A 35 -2.67 2.02 7.51
CA GLN A 35 -2.59 2.71 8.80
C GLN A 35 -1.45 3.73 8.84
N LYS A 36 -0.27 3.35 8.35
CA LYS A 36 0.89 4.23 8.25
C LYS A 36 0.64 5.36 7.24
N THR A 37 0.03 5.05 6.08
CA THR A 37 -0.37 6.04 5.07
C THR A 37 -1.39 7.03 5.64
N ALA A 38 -2.35 6.58 6.46
CA ALA A 38 -3.31 7.46 7.12
C ALA A 38 -2.62 8.45 8.05
N ALA A 39 -1.63 8.01 8.83
CA ALA A 39 -0.85 8.87 9.70
C ALA A 39 -0.04 9.91 8.89
N ALA A 40 0.63 9.49 7.82
CA ALA A 40 1.40 10.36 6.92
C ALA A 40 0.51 11.41 6.25
N LEU A 41 -0.63 11.02 5.70
CA LEU A 41 -1.59 11.94 5.07
C LEU A 41 -2.19 12.93 6.07
N THR A 42 -2.52 12.49 7.28
CA THR A 42 -3.02 13.37 8.34
C THR A 42 -1.97 14.41 8.73
N ARG A 43 -0.70 14.01 8.83
CA ARG A 43 0.43 14.91 9.09
C ARG A 43 0.57 15.98 7.99
N CYS A 44 0.28 15.61 6.73
CA CYS A 44 0.27 16.54 5.59
C CYS A 44 -1.04 17.34 5.46
N GLY A 45 -1.94 17.28 6.44
CA GLY A 45 -3.16 18.13 6.47
C GLY A 45 -4.35 17.59 5.68
N PHE A 46 -4.37 16.31 5.30
CA PHE A 46 -5.53 15.67 4.68
C PHE A 46 -6.54 15.18 5.73
N SER A 47 -7.82 15.12 5.35
CA SER A 47 -8.84 14.37 6.08
C SER A 47 -8.82 12.93 5.57
N VAL A 48 -8.63 11.96 6.45
CA VAL A 48 -8.45 10.56 6.06
C VAL A 48 -9.54 9.69 6.66
N LYS A 49 -10.09 8.80 5.85
CA LYS A 49 -10.98 7.74 6.30
C LYS A 49 -10.49 6.42 5.73
N MET A 50 -10.46 5.39 6.56
CA MET A 50 -10.08 4.04 6.16
C MET A 50 -11.31 3.13 6.14
N ALA A 51 -11.38 2.25 5.14
CA ALA A 51 -12.46 1.28 5.00
C ALA A 51 -12.66 0.44 6.26
N PRO A 52 -13.90 0.18 6.69
CA PRO A 52 -14.18 -0.70 7.82
C PRO A 52 -13.61 -2.10 7.60
N PRO A 53 -13.18 -2.79 8.68
CA PRO A 53 -12.84 -4.19 8.61
C PRO A 53 -13.94 -5.04 7.98
N ALA A 54 -13.57 -6.02 7.17
CA ALA A 54 -14.47 -6.95 6.49
C ALA A 54 -15.52 -6.32 5.52
N ALA A 55 -15.48 -5.01 5.27
CA ALA A 55 -16.35 -4.38 4.29
C ALA A 55 -16.08 -4.91 2.88
N THR A 56 -17.16 -5.23 2.14
CA THR A 56 -17.02 -5.60 0.73
C THR A 56 -16.60 -4.39 -0.11
N VAL A 57 -16.01 -4.64 -1.27
CA VAL A 57 -15.61 -3.58 -2.22
C VAL A 57 -16.78 -2.62 -2.52
N ARG A 58 -18.00 -3.14 -2.69
CA ARG A 58 -19.20 -2.33 -2.92
C ARG A 58 -19.53 -1.41 -1.74
N VAL A 59 -19.42 -1.91 -0.52
CA VAL A 59 -19.64 -1.12 0.70
C VAL A 59 -18.59 -0.02 0.83
N ARG A 60 -17.32 -0.32 0.57
CA ARG A 60 -16.24 0.67 0.62
C ARG A 60 -16.42 1.81 -0.37
N VAL A 61 -16.74 1.49 -1.62
CA VAL A 61 -17.01 2.49 -2.66
C VAL A 61 -18.23 3.34 -2.28
N ALA A 62 -19.33 2.72 -1.82
CA ALA A 62 -20.52 3.46 -1.38
C ALA A 62 -20.22 4.38 -0.18
N GLU A 63 -19.41 3.93 0.77
CA GLU A 63 -18.99 4.73 1.92
C GLU A 63 -18.11 5.91 1.50
N ALA A 64 -17.16 5.70 0.58
CA ALA A 64 -16.31 6.77 0.05
C ALA A 64 -17.14 7.84 -0.67
N ILE A 65 -18.14 7.42 -1.45
CA ILE A 65 -19.08 8.32 -2.13
C ILE A 65 -19.91 9.10 -1.09
N SER A 66 -20.51 8.43 -0.11
CA SER A 66 -21.29 9.05 0.95
C SER A 66 -20.47 10.04 1.79
N TRP A 67 -19.21 9.72 2.03
CA TRP A 67 -18.29 10.61 2.73
C TRP A 67 -17.78 11.76 1.86
N GLN A 68 -18.07 11.76 0.57
CA GLN A 68 -17.62 12.75 -0.42
C GLN A 68 -16.08 12.82 -0.49
N ALA A 69 -15.45 11.66 -0.65
CA ALA A 69 -14.00 11.58 -0.84
C ALA A 69 -13.59 12.32 -2.12
N ASP A 70 -12.48 13.05 -2.07
CA ASP A 70 -11.84 13.68 -3.25
C ASP A 70 -10.94 12.66 -3.97
N TYR A 71 -10.45 11.63 -3.26
CA TYR A 71 -9.49 10.66 -3.74
C TYR A 71 -9.74 9.31 -3.08
N TYR A 72 -9.71 8.25 -3.88
CA TYR A 72 -9.88 6.87 -3.44
C TYR A 72 -8.58 6.11 -3.69
N LEU A 73 -7.99 5.55 -2.64
CA LEU A 73 -6.72 4.86 -2.68
C LEU A 73 -6.91 3.40 -2.22
N PRO A 74 -7.21 2.47 -3.14
CA PRO A 74 -7.06 1.05 -2.87
C PRO A 74 -5.59 0.75 -2.62
N ILE A 75 -5.28 -0.19 -1.76
CA ILE A 75 -3.91 -0.60 -1.47
C ILE A 75 -3.84 -2.12 -1.59
N HIS A 76 -3.14 -2.59 -2.61
CA HIS A 76 -3.05 -4.00 -2.98
C HIS A 76 -1.61 -4.46 -3.19
N THR A 77 -1.41 -5.77 -3.16
CA THR A 77 -0.20 -6.43 -3.63
C THR A 77 -0.55 -7.47 -4.67
N ASN A 78 0.22 -7.53 -5.72
CA ASN A 78 -0.03 -8.38 -6.87
C ASN A 78 0.41 -9.84 -6.61
N ALA A 79 -0.12 -10.76 -7.42
CA ALA A 79 0.36 -12.12 -7.53
C ALA A 79 0.35 -12.56 -9.00
N SER A 80 1.40 -13.22 -9.45
CA SER A 80 1.51 -13.77 -10.81
C SER A 80 0.85 -15.14 -10.94
N SER A 81 0.51 -15.79 -9.83
CA SER A 81 -0.09 -17.12 -9.78
C SER A 81 -1.18 -17.19 -8.70
N ALA A 82 -2.27 -17.89 -9.02
CA ALA A 82 -3.30 -18.24 -8.06
C ALA A 82 -2.92 -19.44 -7.15
N THR A 83 -1.78 -20.06 -7.40
CA THR A 83 -1.28 -21.18 -6.59
C THR A 83 -0.05 -20.74 -5.81
N PRO A 84 0.13 -21.22 -4.55
CA PRO A 84 1.27 -20.85 -3.72
C PRO A 84 2.57 -21.46 -4.28
N ARG A 85 3.16 -20.78 -5.25
CA ARG A 85 4.48 -21.07 -5.83
C ARG A 85 5.20 -19.74 -6.06
N GLU A 86 6.51 -19.75 -6.08
CA GLU A 86 7.28 -18.56 -6.37
C GLU A 86 6.98 -18.04 -7.79
N GLY A 87 6.54 -16.80 -7.84
CA GLY A 87 6.29 -16.05 -9.07
C GLY A 87 7.57 -15.39 -9.59
N SER A 88 7.66 -15.20 -10.91
CA SER A 88 8.78 -14.50 -11.55
C SER A 88 8.54 -13.01 -11.79
N ALA A 89 7.28 -12.55 -11.71
CA ALA A 89 6.93 -11.15 -11.86
C ALA A 89 7.36 -10.34 -10.63
N ARG A 90 7.81 -9.10 -10.85
CA ARG A 90 8.33 -8.24 -9.79
C ARG A 90 8.01 -6.76 -10.03
N GLY A 91 7.99 -6.02 -8.93
CA GLY A 91 7.95 -4.57 -8.89
C GLY A 91 6.56 -3.95 -8.87
N PRO A 92 6.48 -2.66 -8.49
CA PRO A 92 5.23 -1.92 -8.43
C PRO A 92 4.61 -1.71 -9.81
N GLU A 93 3.28 -1.66 -9.84
CA GLU A 93 2.51 -1.07 -10.94
C GLU A 93 1.36 -0.26 -10.37
N VAL A 94 0.81 0.68 -11.12
CA VAL A 94 -0.36 1.46 -10.69
C VAL A 94 -1.42 1.42 -11.77
N LEU A 95 -2.64 1.07 -11.39
CA LEU A 95 -3.75 0.89 -12.33
C LEU A 95 -4.58 2.16 -12.42
N ALA A 96 -4.81 2.63 -13.65
CA ALA A 96 -5.56 3.84 -13.98
C ALA A 96 -6.84 3.50 -14.75
N TYR A 97 -7.93 4.23 -14.50
CA TYR A 97 -9.15 4.11 -15.31
C TYR A 97 -8.96 4.62 -16.74
N GLY A 98 -8.22 5.71 -16.90
CA GLY A 98 -8.10 6.44 -18.16
C GLY A 98 -6.95 5.97 -19.06
N GLN A 99 -6.88 6.61 -20.22
CA GLN A 99 -5.79 6.46 -21.20
C GLN A 99 -4.54 7.26 -20.80
N PRO A 100 -3.37 6.97 -21.38
CA PRO A 100 -2.16 7.78 -21.21
C PRO A 100 -2.43 9.28 -21.41
N GLY A 101 -1.92 10.11 -20.50
CA GLY A 101 -2.12 11.56 -20.51
C GLY A 101 -3.41 12.05 -19.85
N GLY A 102 -4.38 11.18 -19.56
CA GLY A 102 -5.61 11.53 -18.83
C GLY A 102 -5.38 11.86 -17.36
N ILE A 103 -6.40 12.36 -16.70
CA ILE A 103 -6.35 12.80 -15.29
C ILE A 103 -5.94 11.63 -14.37
N SER A 104 -6.64 10.50 -14.47
CA SER A 104 -6.34 9.30 -13.67
C SER A 104 -4.92 8.79 -13.95
N TRP A 105 -4.51 8.77 -15.21
CA TRP A 105 -3.17 8.33 -15.60
C TRP A 105 -2.06 9.18 -14.96
N ARG A 106 -2.20 10.51 -14.98
CA ARG A 106 -1.21 11.42 -14.38
C ARG A 106 -1.08 11.23 -12.87
N ALA A 107 -2.21 11.06 -12.17
CA ALA A 107 -2.18 10.79 -10.74
C ALA A 107 -1.52 9.44 -10.42
N CYS A 108 -1.84 8.40 -11.21
CA CYS A 108 -1.19 7.10 -11.10
C CYS A 108 0.31 7.17 -11.39
N GLN A 109 0.72 7.97 -12.37
CA GLN A 109 2.12 8.18 -12.71
C GLN A 109 2.91 8.82 -11.55
N MET A 110 2.33 9.84 -10.90
CA MET A 110 2.95 10.46 -9.71
C MET A 110 3.16 9.43 -8.58
N THR A 111 2.15 8.60 -8.31
CA THR A 111 2.25 7.54 -7.30
C THR A 111 3.27 6.48 -7.70
N TYR A 112 3.30 6.06 -8.97
CA TYR A 112 4.28 5.10 -9.48
C TYR A 112 5.72 5.60 -9.32
N GLU A 113 5.98 6.86 -9.66
CA GLU A 113 7.29 7.47 -9.52
C GLU A 113 7.79 7.48 -8.07
N GLU A 114 6.90 7.79 -7.11
CA GLU A 114 7.25 7.76 -5.69
C GLU A 114 7.54 6.33 -5.19
N LEU A 115 6.79 5.33 -5.64
CA LEU A 115 7.06 3.92 -5.32
C LEU A 115 8.39 3.47 -5.94
N MET A 116 8.67 3.85 -7.18
CA MET A 116 9.93 3.52 -7.85
C MET A 116 11.15 4.19 -7.23
N ALA A 117 10.98 5.36 -6.61
CA ALA A 117 12.08 6.03 -5.91
C ALA A 117 12.61 5.24 -4.69
N ILE A 118 11.79 4.33 -4.15
CA ILE A 118 12.15 3.49 -3.00
C ILE A 118 12.27 2.00 -3.34
N TYR A 119 11.81 1.58 -4.52
CA TYR A 119 11.90 0.17 -4.94
C TYR A 119 13.35 -0.15 -5.38
N PRO A 120 13.95 -1.29 -4.92
CA PRO A 120 15.39 -1.53 -5.04
C PRO A 120 15.88 -1.92 -6.43
N ALA A 121 15.00 -2.06 -7.42
CA ALA A 121 15.36 -2.52 -8.76
C ALA A 121 14.59 -1.78 -9.85
N ALA A 122 15.16 -1.69 -11.05
CA ALA A 122 14.44 -1.23 -12.21
C ALA A 122 13.32 -2.22 -12.59
N THR A 123 12.15 -1.69 -12.95
CA THR A 123 11.02 -2.46 -13.46
C THR A 123 10.37 -1.73 -14.62
N THR A 124 9.79 -2.47 -15.55
CA THR A 124 9.07 -1.92 -16.71
C THR A 124 7.56 -1.98 -16.57
N ARG A 125 7.04 -2.23 -15.35
CA ARG A 125 5.59 -2.41 -15.15
C ARG A 125 4.82 -1.11 -15.41
N GLY A 126 5.17 -0.02 -14.73
CA GLY A 126 4.62 1.30 -14.99
C GLY A 126 3.14 1.47 -14.60
N VAL A 127 2.52 2.49 -15.19
CA VAL A 127 1.07 2.70 -15.11
C VAL A 127 0.38 1.87 -16.18
N ARG A 128 -0.73 1.22 -15.82
CA ARG A 128 -1.53 0.39 -16.71
C ARG A 128 -2.99 0.78 -16.68
N GLN A 129 -3.67 0.69 -17.81
CA GLN A 129 -5.12 0.87 -17.84
C GLN A 129 -5.82 -0.34 -17.25
N ASN A 130 -6.79 -0.07 -16.37
CA ASN A 130 -7.76 -1.06 -15.93
C ASN A 130 -9.15 -0.41 -15.86
N THR A 131 -10.10 -0.97 -16.59
CA THR A 131 -11.49 -0.49 -16.66
C THR A 131 -12.48 -1.49 -16.04
N THR A 132 -11.99 -2.59 -15.48
CA THR A 132 -12.82 -3.69 -15.00
C THR A 132 -12.93 -3.76 -13.48
N PHE A 133 -11.90 -3.33 -12.75
CA PHE A 133 -11.93 -3.36 -11.29
C PHE A 133 -12.95 -2.39 -10.73
N TYR A 134 -13.80 -2.87 -9.84
CA TYR A 134 -14.90 -2.09 -9.29
C TYR A 134 -14.42 -0.82 -8.55
N GLU A 135 -13.31 -0.89 -7.85
CA GLU A 135 -12.69 0.25 -7.15
C GLU A 135 -12.07 1.28 -8.08
N ILE A 136 -11.99 0.99 -9.36
CA ILE A 136 -11.51 1.91 -10.40
C ILE A 136 -12.68 2.46 -11.22
N ASN A 137 -13.60 1.60 -11.67
CA ASN A 137 -14.64 1.99 -12.63
C ASN A 137 -15.92 2.51 -11.97
N SER A 138 -16.15 2.25 -10.68
CA SER A 138 -17.38 2.62 -9.97
C SER A 138 -17.18 3.75 -8.95
N THR A 139 -16.00 4.38 -8.92
CA THR A 139 -15.69 5.54 -8.10
C THR A 139 -15.83 6.83 -8.92
N PRO A 140 -16.77 7.74 -8.57
CA PRO A 140 -16.91 9.02 -9.26
C PRO A 140 -15.77 10.00 -8.94
N MET A 141 -15.06 9.79 -7.83
CA MET A 141 -13.84 10.50 -7.49
C MET A 141 -12.61 9.86 -8.16
N LEU A 142 -11.50 10.55 -8.13
CA LEU A 142 -10.23 10.01 -8.62
C LEU A 142 -9.84 8.75 -7.83
N SER A 143 -9.69 7.62 -8.53
CA SER A 143 -9.13 6.39 -8.00
C SER A 143 -7.71 6.18 -8.54
N VAL A 144 -6.78 5.91 -7.65
CA VAL A 144 -5.40 5.54 -7.96
C VAL A 144 -5.13 4.21 -7.27
N TYR A 145 -4.92 3.17 -8.05
CA TYR A 145 -4.88 1.79 -7.57
C TYR A 145 -3.46 1.20 -7.67
N PRO A 146 -2.63 1.34 -6.63
CA PRO A 146 -1.31 0.72 -6.60
C PRO A 146 -1.41 -0.79 -6.31
N GLU A 147 -0.71 -1.56 -7.12
CA GLU A 147 -0.22 -2.89 -6.86
C GLU A 147 1.24 -2.75 -6.43
N LEU A 148 1.48 -2.77 -5.13
CA LEU A 148 2.75 -2.33 -4.53
C LEU A 148 3.96 -3.16 -4.97
N ALA A 149 3.80 -4.47 -5.08
CA ALA A 149 4.76 -5.42 -5.62
C ALA A 149 4.11 -6.82 -5.64
N PHE A 150 4.85 -7.87 -6.01
CA PHE A 150 4.33 -9.24 -6.12
C PHE A 150 4.60 -10.05 -4.84
N HIS A 151 3.57 -10.30 -4.05
CA HIS A 151 3.71 -11.05 -2.80
C HIS A 151 4.01 -12.54 -2.99
N ASP A 152 3.81 -13.10 -4.19
CA ASP A 152 4.22 -14.45 -4.56
C ASP A 152 5.68 -14.54 -5.05
N ASN A 153 6.41 -13.43 -5.13
CA ASN A 153 7.84 -13.39 -5.41
C ASN A 153 8.64 -13.15 -4.12
N GLY A 154 9.65 -13.98 -3.84
CA GLY A 154 10.38 -13.93 -2.57
C GLY A 154 11.06 -12.60 -2.28
N THR A 155 11.67 -11.97 -3.29
CA THR A 155 12.34 -10.67 -3.10
C THR A 155 11.31 -9.55 -2.87
N ASP A 156 10.22 -9.54 -3.60
CA ASP A 156 9.14 -8.55 -3.44
C ASP A 156 8.40 -8.74 -2.12
N ALA A 157 8.12 -9.99 -1.73
CA ALA A 157 7.51 -10.31 -0.45
C ALA A 157 8.35 -9.78 0.72
N GLN A 158 9.66 -10.02 0.69
CA GLN A 158 10.58 -9.48 1.69
C GLN A 158 10.57 -7.95 1.70
N TRP A 159 10.67 -7.31 0.53
CA TRP A 159 10.63 -5.86 0.42
C TRP A 159 9.33 -5.27 0.97
N LEU A 160 8.19 -5.86 0.64
CA LEU A 160 6.87 -5.45 1.14
C LEU A 160 6.77 -5.53 2.67
N VAL A 161 7.33 -6.58 3.26
CA VAL A 161 7.29 -6.78 4.71
C VAL A 161 8.21 -5.80 5.45
N GLU A 162 9.40 -5.58 4.92
CA GLU A 162 10.44 -4.78 5.58
C GLU A 162 10.28 -3.28 5.38
N ASN A 163 9.61 -2.81 4.30
CA ASN A 163 9.57 -1.40 3.92
C ASN A 163 8.18 -0.76 4.01
N GLN A 164 7.28 -1.29 4.84
CA GLN A 164 5.90 -0.78 4.94
C GLN A 164 5.81 0.72 5.27
N GLY A 165 6.73 1.24 6.09
CA GLY A 165 6.80 2.65 6.44
C GLY A 165 7.17 3.52 5.24
N GLU A 166 8.22 3.16 4.50
CA GLU A 166 8.66 3.89 3.31
C GLU A 166 7.63 3.84 2.18
N ILE A 167 6.96 2.68 2.02
CA ILE A 167 5.85 2.53 1.08
C ILE A 167 4.70 3.48 1.43
N ALA A 168 4.34 3.57 2.71
CA ALA A 168 3.30 4.48 3.17
C ALA A 168 3.64 5.95 2.92
N GLU A 169 4.90 6.34 3.16
CA GLU A 169 5.40 7.69 2.86
C GLU A 169 5.42 7.96 1.35
N ALA A 170 5.78 6.98 0.52
CA ALA A 170 5.73 7.11 -0.94
C ALA A 170 4.29 7.33 -1.44
N LEU A 171 3.32 6.57 -0.92
CA LEU A 171 1.91 6.78 -1.22
C LEU A 171 1.44 8.18 -0.80
N CYS A 172 1.85 8.64 0.38
CA CYS A 172 1.56 10.00 0.86
C CYS A 172 2.15 11.06 -0.07
N ARG A 173 3.42 10.94 -0.49
CA ARG A 173 4.06 11.87 -1.44
C ARG A 173 3.31 11.91 -2.78
N GLY A 174 2.88 10.76 -3.30
CA GLY A 174 2.07 10.70 -4.52
C GLY A 174 0.77 11.51 -4.41
N VAL A 175 0.06 11.40 -3.29
CA VAL A 175 -1.15 12.18 -3.00
C VAL A 175 -0.83 13.68 -2.83
N CYS A 176 0.24 14.01 -2.09
CA CYS A 176 0.70 15.40 -1.92
C CYS A 176 1.00 16.05 -3.27
N ARG A 177 1.75 15.38 -4.14
CA ARG A 177 2.06 15.86 -5.50
C ARG A 177 0.80 16.11 -6.33
N TRP A 178 -0.17 15.20 -6.24
CA TRP A 178 -1.43 15.35 -6.97
C TRP A 178 -2.22 16.59 -6.56
N PHE A 179 -2.30 16.87 -5.27
CA PHE A 179 -3.05 18.03 -4.75
C PHE A 179 -2.21 19.31 -4.63
N GLY A 180 -0.92 19.28 -4.95
CA GLY A 180 -0.02 20.41 -4.77
C GLY A 180 0.16 20.81 -3.30
N VAL A 181 0.06 19.83 -2.39
CA VAL A 181 0.30 20.01 -0.95
C VAL A 181 1.77 19.70 -0.65
N GLU A 182 2.39 20.51 0.17
CA GLU A 182 3.76 20.27 0.62
C GLU A 182 3.82 19.01 1.48
N TYR A 183 4.73 18.10 1.14
CA TYR A 183 4.96 16.90 1.94
C TYR A 183 5.71 17.25 3.22
N THR A 184 5.13 16.88 4.35
CA THR A 184 5.74 16.98 5.67
C THR A 184 6.33 15.62 6.04
N ALA A 185 7.64 15.53 6.19
CA ALA A 185 8.33 14.30 6.61
C ALA A 185 7.96 13.92 8.07
N PRO A 186 8.06 12.64 8.46
CA PRO A 186 7.95 12.26 9.87
C PRO A 186 9.01 12.97 10.72
N ALA A 187 8.69 13.27 11.97
CA ALA A 187 9.66 13.85 12.88
C ALA A 187 10.84 12.89 13.09
N ALA A 188 12.04 13.44 13.25
CA ALA A 188 13.23 12.63 13.56
C ALA A 188 12.96 11.82 14.85
N GLY A 189 13.00 10.49 14.76
CA GLY A 189 12.63 9.57 15.85
C GLY A 189 11.28 8.86 15.69
N GLU A 190 10.46 9.23 14.73
CA GLU A 190 9.27 8.48 14.32
C GLU A 190 9.57 7.41 13.24
N ASP A 191 10.84 7.09 13.05
CA ASP A 191 11.24 6.02 12.14
C ASP A 191 10.75 4.67 12.67
N TRP A 192 9.65 4.22 12.08
CA TRP A 192 9.02 2.94 12.39
C TRP A 192 9.95 1.76 12.17
N GLN A 193 10.89 1.89 11.27
CA GLN A 193 11.89 0.88 10.97
C GLN A 193 12.89 0.75 12.12
N GLN A 194 13.38 1.87 12.67
CA GLN A 194 14.24 1.87 13.85
C GLN A 194 13.50 1.35 15.09
N ARG A 195 12.25 1.76 15.30
CA ARG A 195 11.42 1.25 16.40
C ARG A 195 11.14 -0.24 16.28
N TYR A 196 10.82 -0.72 15.08
CA TYR A 196 10.60 -2.15 14.81
C TYR A 196 11.88 -2.96 15.01
N LEU A 197 13.01 -2.49 14.50
CA LEU A 197 14.31 -3.14 14.69
C LEU A 197 14.73 -3.16 16.16
N ALA A 198 14.53 -2.08 16.89
CA ALA A 198 14.81 -2.00 18.32
C ALA A 198 13.90 -2.94 19.14
N LEU A 199 12.60 -3.01 18.81
CA LEU A 199 11.65 -3.93 19.45
C LEU A 199 11.99 -5.39 19.16
N ARG A 200 12.35 -5.69 17.90
CA ARG A 200 12.77 -7.04 17.50
C ARG A 200 14.05 -7.49 18.21
N GLN A 201 15.03 -6.59 18.32
CA GLN A 201 16.27 -6.86 19.07
C GLN A 201 15.99 -7.09 20.56
N SER A 202 15.12 -6.28 21.17
CA SER A 202 14.72 -6.46 22.57
C SER A 202 13.98 -7.77 22.80
N LEU A 203 13.09 -8.17 21.90
CA LEU A 203 12.40 -9.46 21.95
C LEU A 203 13.35 -10.65 21.79
N GLN A 204 14.31 -10.52 20.91
CA GLN A 204 15.31 -11.57 20.67
C GLN A 204 16.23 -11.73 21.87
N ALA A 205 16.67 -10.66 22.49
CA ALA A 205 17.47 -10.68 23.73
C ALA A 205 16.70 -11.32 24.88
N LEU A 206 15.40 -11.02 25.07
CA LEU A 206 14.54 -11.65 26.07
C LEU A 206 14.37 -13.16 25.84
N LEU A 207 14.26 -13.61 24.60
CA LEU A 207 14.16 -15.03 24.25
C LEU A 207 15.48 -15.77 24.52
N GLU A 208 16.62 -15.13 24.25
CA GLU A 208 17.95 -15.69 24.51
C GLU A 208 18.22 -15.80 26.03
N GLU A 209 17.85 -14.77 26.82
CA GLU A 209 17.94 -14.83 28.27
C GLU A 209 17.05 -15.92 28.88
N HIS A 210 15.85 -16.14 28.35
CA HIS A 210 14.95 -17.19 28.86
C HIS A 210 15.44 -18.59 28.48
N SER A 211 16.04 -18.74 27.29
CA SER A 211 16.60 -20.01 26.80
C SER A 211 17.87 -20.42 27.56
N ALA A 212 18.59 -19.45 28.16
CA ALA A 212 19.79 -19.70 28.96
C ALA A 212 19.48 -20.09 30.43
N GLN A 213 18.22 -20.01 30.84
CA GLN A 213 17.75 -20.34 32.21
C GLN A 213 17.08 -21.72 32.31
N ILE A 214 16.98 -22.47 31.19
CA ILE A 214 16.46 -23.84 31.11
C ILE A 214 17.59 -24.81 30.82
#